data_2ab0fb17424f507a095e5ac011ce47e3
#
_entry.id   2ab0fb17424f507a095e5ac011ce47e3
#
_cell.length_a   1.000
_cell.length_b   1.000
_cell.length_c   1.000
_cell.angle_alpha   90.00
_cell.angle_beta   90.00
_cell.angle_gamma   90.00
#
_symmetry.space_group_name_H-M   'P 1'
#
loop_
_entity.id
_entity.type
_entity.pdbx_description
1 polymer ?
#
loop_
_entity_poly.entity_id
_entity_poly.type
_entity_poly.pdbx_seq_one_letter_code
_entity_poly.pdbx_strand_id
1 'polypeptide(L)'
;MIFMPNWLNDAVFYEIYPQSFCDTNGDGIGDIEGIISKLDYVKSLGCNAIWLNPIYDSPFMDAGYDVRNYKKVAERYGTNDDLVRLFDKAHKKGIKILLDLVPGHTSDQHEWFLEAKKAAKSEYSNRYIFTKSVWDAPPQYRMMCGLCERDGNYMVNYFSSQPALNYGFHEITHPEWQLPCDHPDCLATAEAMKDVMRFWLDKGADGFRVDMADSLVKNDDDKIATAKIWRGVRDMLDTEYPNAAMVAEWCNPERAINNAGFHMDFYLDHYGNGYSRLFRYGEFGDQAVFNPNGKGDIKAFADEYLPNYEKTKDNGYISFMTNNHDMPRVTAYLDKEAIKLVNAFIFTMPGVPFLYYGDEIGMRYQKDIVSKEGGYSRTGSRTPRFLNK
;
A
#
# COMPACT_ATOMS: atom_id res chain seq x y z
N MET A 1 17.81 19.51 -6.80
CA MET A 1 16.87 19.90 -5.71
C MET A 1 15.74 18.92 -5.78
N ILE A 2 15.42 18.21 -4.71
CA ILE A 2 14.30 17.27 -4.69
C ILE A 2 13.02 18.12 -4.71
N PHE A 3 12.16 17.91 -5.70
CA PHE A 3 10.91 18.64 -5.78
C PHE A 3 9.90 18.01 -4.82
N MET A 4 9.32 18.81 -3.93
CA MET A 4 8.27 18.38 -2.99
C MET A 4 6.98 19.11 -3.33
N PRO A 5 5.86 18.41 -3.58
CA PRO A 5 4.57 19.06 -3.75
C PRO A 5 4.19 19.89 -2.53
N ASN A 6 3.94 21.18 -2.71
CA ASN A 6 3.71 22.10 -1.58
C ASN A 6 2.56 21.70 -0.67
N TRP A 7 1.54 21.01 -1.21
CA TRP A 7 0.38 20.58 -0.43
C TRP A 7 0.72 19.53 0.64
N LEU A 8 1.87 18.84 0.52
CA LEU A 8 2.33 17.87 1.53
C LEU A 8 2.74 18.54 2.84
N ASN A 9 3.11 19.82 2.84
CA ASN A 9 3.52 20.54 4.05
C ASN A 9 2.41 20.62 5.10
N ASP A 10 1.15 20.62 4.65
CA ASP A 10 -0.02 20.74 5.52
C ASP A 10 -0.92 19.49 5.39
N ALA A 11 -0.41 18.40 4.81
CA ALA A 11 -1.21 17.22 4.55
C ALA A 11 -1.55 16.45 5.83
N VAL A 12 -2.83 16.15 5.98
CA VAL A 12 -3.38 15.20 6.95
C VAL A 12 -4.24 14.22 6.19
N PHE A 13 -3.83 12.97 6.17
CA PHE A 13 -4.50 11.93 5.40
C PHE A 13 -5.61 11.24 6.19
N TYR A 14 -6.67 10.87 5.46
CA TYR A 14 -7.70 9.97 5.92
C TYR A 14 -7.68 8.71 5.05
N GLU A 15 -7.37 7.56 5.64
CA GLU A 15 -7.38 6.28 4.93
C GLU A 15 -8.79 5.73 4.86
N ILE A 16 -9.25 5.43 3.65
CA ILE A 16 -10.56 4.84 3.39
C ILE A 16 -10.40 3.43 2.82
N TYR A 17 -10.99 2.45 3.52
CA TYR A 17 -11.22 1.11 3.00
C TYR A 17 -12.61 1.09 2.32
N PRO A 18 -12.68 1.13 0.97
CA PRO A 18 -13.92 1.43 0.24
C PRO A 18 -15.06 0.50 0.61
N GLN A 19 -14.79 -0.81 0.62
CA GLN A 19 -15.77 -1.87 0.87
C GLN A 19 -16.59 -1.68 2.16
N SER A 20 -15.98 -1.08 3.18
CA SER A 20 -16.58 -0.96 4.51
C SER A 20 -16.86 0.47 4.94
N PHE A 21 -16.65 1.45 4.06
CA PHE A 21 -16.74 2.86 4.45
C PHE A 21 -18.19 3.37 4.45
N CYS A 22 -18.84 3.43 3.30
CA CYS A 22 -20.21 3.94 3.18
C CYS A 22 -20.91 3.30 1.99
N ASP A 23 -21.99 2.60 2.27
CA ASP A 23 -22.88 1.95 1.30
C ASP A 23 -24.05 2.88 0.98
N THR A 24 -24.26 3.21 -0.30
CA THR A 24 -25.37 4.08 -0.73
C THR A 24 -26.46 3.35 -1.48
N ASN A 25 -26.19 2.15 -2.01
CA ASN A 25 -27.13 1.36 -2.79
C ASN A 25 -27.83 0.26 -1.98
N GLY A 26 -27.34 -0.03 -0.76
CA GLY A 26 -27.94 -0.98 0.16
C GLY A 26 -27.55 -2.44 -0.08
N ASP A 27 -26.45 -2.69 -0.81
CA ASP A 27 -25.98 -4.06 -1.10
C ASP A 27 -25.04 -4.61 -0.01
N GLY A 28 -24.70 -3.81 0.99
CA GLY A 28 -23.81 -4.16 2.10
C GLY A 28 -22.34 -3.90 1.81
N ILE A 29 -22.00 -3.28 0.68
CA ILE A 29 -20.65 -2.93 0.25
C ILE A 29 -20.59 -1.42 0.05
N GLY A 30 -19.57 -0.77 0.62
CA GLY A 30 -19.34 0.65 0.39
C GLY A 30 -18.97 0.96 -1.06
N ASP A 31 -19.30 2.17 -1.51
CA ASP A 31 -19.14 2.59 -2.89
C ASP A 31 -18.56 4.00 -3.03
N ILE A 32 -18.22 4.40 -4.25
CA ILE A 32 -17.63 5.72 -4.56
C ILE A 32 -18.61 6.84 -4.22
N GLU A 33 -19.91 6.65 -4.45
CA GLU A 33 -20.92 7.65 -4.09
C GLU A 33 -20.98 7.86 -2.58
N GLY A 34 -20.82 6.78 -1.81
CA GLY A 34 -20.68 6.85 -0.36
C GLY A 34 -19.47 7.68 0.07
N ILE A 35 -18.32 7.50 -0.60
CA ILE A 35 -17.14 8.33 -0.33
C ILE A 35 -17.43 9.79 -0.67
N ILE A 36 -18.02 10.07 -1.83
CA ILE A 36 -18.40 11.44 -2.25
C ILE A 36 -19.31 12.09 -1.21
N SER A 37 -20.30 11.35 -0.71
CA SER A 37 -21.28 11.85 0.29
C SER A 37 -20.64 12.23 1.62
N LYS A 38 -19.44 11.71 1.92
CA LYS A 38 -18.70 11.93 3.18
C LYS A 38 -17.50 12.86 3.08
N LEU A 39 -17.25 13.50 1.94
CA LEU A 39 -16.12 14.42 1.79
C LEU A 39 -16.19 15.61 2.77
N ASP A 40 -17.37 16.15 3.04
CA ASP A 40 -17.52 17.21 4.05
C ASP A 40 -17.22 16.71 5.46
N TYR A 41 -17.58 15.48 5.76
CA TYR A 41 -17.21 14.86 7.03
C TYR A 41 -15.68 14.74 7.15
N VAL A 42 -15.00 14.18 6.14
CA VAL A 42 -13.53 14.06 6.13
C VAL A 42 -12.87 15.42 6.32
N LYS A 43 -13.36 16.45 5.61
CA LYS A 43 -12.86 17.82 5.75
C LYS A 43 -13.09 18.39 7.15
N SER A 44 -14.23 18.10 7.78
CA SER A 44 -14.56 18.56 9.14
C SER A 44 -13.64 18.00 10.22
N LEU A 45 -12.97 16.87 9.95
CA LEU A 45 -11.94 16.28 10.82
C LEU A 45 -10.58 17.00 10.70
N GLY A 46 -10.45 17.96 9.79
CA GLY A 46 -9.16 18.60 9.48
C GLY A 46 -8.32 17.85 8.46
N CYS A 47 -8.82 16.75 7.89
CA CYS A 47 -8.13 16.01 6.84
C CYS A 47 -8.29 16.72 5.49
N ASN A 48 -7.19 16.86 4.74
CA ASN A 48 -7.14 17.49 3.43
C ASN A 48 -6.54 16.56 2.35
N ALA A 49 -6.32 15.31 2.69
CA ALA A 49 -5.91 14.26 1.76
C ALA A 49 -6.59 12.94 2.11
N ILE A 50 -6.82 12.10 1.12
CA ILE A 50 -7.38 10.76 1.27
C ILE A 50 -6.39 9.76 0.67
N TRP A 51 -6.11 8.67 1.39
CA TRP A 51 -5.58 7.45 0.81
C TRP A 51 -6.74 6.48 0.63
N LEU A 52 -6.98 6.06 -0.62
CA LEU A 52 -8.01 5.12 -0.99
C LEU A 52 -7.39 3.75 -1.22
N ASN A 53 -7.73 2.77 -0.35
CA ASN A 53 -7.32 1.37 -0.56
C ASN A 53 -7.79 0.84 -1.92
N PRO A 54 -7.29 -0.30 -2.43
CA PRO A 54 -7.50 -0.69 -3.83
C PRO A 54 -8.96 -0.67 -4.28
N ILE A 55 -9.21 0.07 -5.36
CA ILE A 55 -10.54 0.27 -5.95
C ILE A 55 -10.66 -0.39 -7.32
N TYR A 56 -9.57 -1.00 -7.80
CA TYR A 56 -9.47 -1.60 -9.12
C TYR A 56 -10.27 -2.88 -9.26
N ASP A 57 -10.55 -3.26 -10.49
CA ASP A 57 -11.17 -4.52 -10.85
C ASP A 57 -10.35 -5.70 -10.31
N SER A 58 -11.00 -6.55 -9.54
CA SER A 58 -10.38 -7.65 -8.78
C SER A 58 -11.38 -8.80 -8.60
N PRO A 59 -10.92 -10.05 -8.53
CA PRO A 59 -11.75 -11.16 -8.04
C PRO A 59 -11.93 -11.14 -6.50
N PHE A 60 -11.24 -10.24 -5.79
CA PHE A 60 -11.33 -10.05 -4.33
C PHE A 60 -10.93 -11.27 -3.49
N MET A 61 -9.94 -12.02 -3.96
CA MET A 61 -9.32 -13.08 -3.17
C MET A 61 -8.43 -12.52 -2.04
N ASP A 62 -7.95 -11.28 -2.21
CA ASP A 62 -7.24 -10.50 -1.20
C ASP A 62 -7.74 -9.04 -1.18
N ALA A 63 -9.05 -8.89 -1.03
CA ALA A 63 -9.71 -7.60 -0.77
C ALA A 63 -9.37 -6.46 -1.75
N GLY A 64 -9.02 -6.80 -2.99
CA GLY A 64 -8.67 -5.83 -4.03
C GLY A 64 -7.17 -5.71 -4.30
N TYR A 65 -6.30 -6.27 -3.45
CA TYR A 65 -4.85 -6.32 -3.71
C TYR A 65 -4.46 -7.35 -4.77
N ASP A 66 -5.37 -8.24 -5.18
CA ASP A 66 -5.27 -9.13 -6.33
C ASP A 66 -5.90 -8.47 -7.57
N VAL A 67 -5.19 -7.50 -8.15
CA VAL A 67 -5.69 -6.65 -9.24
C VAL A 67 -5.83 -7.44 -10.54
N ARG A 68 -7.06 -7.47 -11.11
CA ARG A 68 -7.34 -8.08 -12.41
C ARG A 68 -7.22 -7.08 -13.57
N ASN A 69 -7.54 -5.80 -13.32
CA ASN A 69 -7.36 -4.74 -14.30
C ASN A 69 -7.07 -3.41 -13.58
N TYR A 70 -5.85 -2.91 -13.71
CA TYR A 70 -5.42 -1.66 -13.09
C TYR A 70 -6.12 -0.39 -13.61
N LYS A 71 -6.68 -0.42 -14.82
CA LYS A 71 -7.28 0.75 -15.47
C LYS A 71 -8.81 0.75 -15.43
N LYS A 72 -9.38 -0.17 -14.63
CA LYS A 72 -10.83 -0.30 -14.44
C LYS A 72 -11.16 -0.29 -12.96
N VAL A 73 -12.14 0.51 -12.57
CA VAL A 73 -12.76 0.46 -11.23
C VAL A 73 -13.59 -0.82 -11.11
N ALA A 74 -13.54 -1.46 -9.95
CA ALA A 74 -14.38 -2.63 -9.66
C ALA A 74 -15.87 -2.26 -9.67
N GLU A 75 -16.69 -3.05 -10.34
CA GLU A 75 -18.12 -2.78 -10.54
C GLU A 75 -18.89 -2.62 -9.22
N ARG A 76 -18.46 -3.30 -8.15
CA ARG A 76 -19.04 -3.15 -6.81
C ARG A 76 -18.88 -1.76 -6.22
N TYR A 77 -17.88 -0.99 -6.65
CA TYR A 77 -17.60 0.36 -6.15
C TYR A 77 -18.12 1.46 -7.07
N GLY A 78 -18.40 1.14 -8.34
CA GLY A 78 -18.85 2.09 -9.35
C GLY A 78 -18.08 1.95 -10.66
N THR A 79 -17.87 3.07 -11.34
CA THR A 79 -17.23 3.16 -12.65
C THR A 79 -16.00 4.07 -12.63
N ASN A 80 -15.22 4.08 -13.72
CA ASN A 80 -14.12 5.04 -13.89
C ASN A 80 -14.62 6.49 -13.83
N ASP A 81 -15.80 6.76 -14.40
CA ASP A 81 -16.40 8.11 -14.40
C ASP A 81 -16.81 8.53 -12.98
N ASP A 82 -17.27 7.59 -12.16
CA ASP A 82 -17.56 7.86 -10.75
C ASP A 82 -16.29 8.22 -9.98
N LEU A 83 -15.16 7.54 -10.26
CA LEU A 83 -13.87 7.86 -9.63
C LEU A 83 -13.36 9.24 -10.08
N VAL A 84 -13.47 9.59 -11.36
CA VAL A 84 -13.16 10.94 -11.85
C VAL A 84 -14.04 11.98 -11.15
N ARG A 85 -15.33 11.71 -11.00
CA ARG A 85 -16.25 12.58 -10.26
C ARG A 85 -15.85 12.73 -8.79
N LEU A 86 -15.35 11.66 -8.15
CA LEU A 86 -14.80 11.74 -6.80
C LEU A 86 -13.59 12.69 -6.75
N PHE A 87 -12.64 12.59 -7.68
CA PHE A 87 -11.50 13.52 -7.75
C PHE A 87 -11.96 14.96 -7.87
N ASP A 88 -12.86 15.26 -8.82
CA ASP A 88 -13.41 16.60 -9.03
C ASP A 88 -14.09 17.17 -7.78
N LYS A 89 -14.88 16.34 -7.07
CA LYS A 89 -15.59 16.76 -5.87
C LYS A 89 -14.64 16.99 -4.69
N ALA A 90 -13.62 16.13 -4.56
CA ALA A 90 -12.59 16.25 -3.54
C ALA A 90 -11.74 17.52 -3.76
N HIS A 91 -11.28 17.76 -4.99
CA HIS A 91 -10.50 18.95 -5.34
C HIS A 91 -11.26 20.25 -5.09
N LYS A 92 -12.58 20.32 -5.39
CA LYS A 92 -13.42 21.48 -5.07
C LYS A 92 -13.50 21.78 -3.58
N LYS A 93 -13.19 20.79 -2.73
CA LYS A 93 -13.13 20.92 -1.27
C LYS A 93 -11.71 21.10 -0.75
N GLY A 94 -10.70 21.10 -1.63
CA GLY A 94 -9.28 21.17 -1.26
C GLY A 94 -8.77 19.87 -0.68
N ILE A 95 -9.35 18.74 -1.06
CA ILE A 95 -8.93 17.39 -0.64
C ILE A 95 -8.19 16.71 -1.78
N LYS A 96 -6.98 16.20 -1.51
CA LYS A 96 -6.16 15.42 -2.42
C LYS A 96 -6.47 13.92 -2.31
N ILE A 97 -6.31 13.15 -3.39
CA ILE A 97 -6.58 11.71 -3.38
C ILE A 97 -5.39 10.92 -3.93
N LEU A 98 -4.83 10.05 -3.07
CA LEU A 98 -3.89 9.02 -3.46
C LEU A 98 -4.62 7.70 -3.65
N LEU A 99 -4.34 7.03 -4.77
CA LEU A 99 -4.79 5.65 -5.02
C LEU A 99 -3.76 4.67 -4.46
N ASP A 100 -4.20 3.45 -4.18
CA ASP A 100 -3.29 2.36 -3.82
C ASP A 100 -2.72 1.73 -5.10
N LEU A 101 -1.41 1.67 -5.25
CA LEU A 101 -0.72 1.01 -6.35
C LEU A 101 -0.14 -0.32 -5.86
N VAL A 102 -0.48 -1.40 -6.52
CA VAL A 102 0.00 -2.76 -6.20
C VAL A 102 0.99 -3.21 -7.27
N PRO A 103 2.28 -2.84 -7.19
CA PRO A 103 3.21 -3.03 -8.28
C PRO A 103 3.91 -4.39 -8.28
N GLY A 104 3.87 -5.14 -7.18
CA GLY A 104 4.65 -6.36 -7.00
C GLY A 104 4.05 -7.62 -7.62
N HIS A 105 2.74 -7.63 -7.86
CA HIS A 105 2.00 -8.79 -8.38
C HIS A 105 0.68 -8.35 -9.02
N THR A 106 0.01 -9.28 -9.67
CA THR A 106 -1.37 -9.11 -10.14
C THR A 106 -2.24 -10.25 -9.62
N SER A 107 -3.56 -10.20 -9.92
CA SER A 107 -4.38 -11.42 -9.87
C SER A 107 -3.89 -12.44 -10.91
N ASP A 108 -4.09 -13.72 -10.62
CA ASP A 108 -3.94 -14.81 -11.59
C ASP A 108 -4.99 -14.76 -12.72
N GLN A 109 -5.97 -13.86 -12.61
CA GLN A 109 -6.98 -13.54 -13.63
C GLN A 109 -6.64 -12.29 -14.46
N HIS A 110 -5.50 -11.64 -14.21
CA HIS A 110 -5.05 -10.51 -15.00
C HIS A 110 -4.69 -10.95 -16.44
N GLU A 111 -5.05 -10.15 -17.44
CA GLU A 111 -4.81 -10.48 -18.84
C GLU A 111 -3.33 -10.80 -19.14
N TRP A 112 -2.40 -10.07 -18.55
CA TRP A 112 -0.96 -10.33 -18.70
C TRP A 112 -0.58 -11.73 -18.20
N PHE A 113 -1.16 -12.18 -17.08
CA PHE A 113 -0.87 -13.51 -16.54
C PHE A 113 -1.55 -14.61 -17.34
N LEU A 114 -2.79 -14.37 -17.80
CA LEU A 114 -3.49 -15.30 -18.67
C LEU A 114 -2.74 -15.55 -19.99
N GLU A 115 -2.05 -14.54 -20.52
CA GLU A 115 -1.17 -14.70 -21.68
C GLU A 115 0.18 -15.33 -21.30
N ALA A 116 0.81 -14.91 -20.19
CA ALA A 116 2.11 -15.42 -19.75
C ALA A 116 2.12 -16.90 -19.43
N LYS A 117 1.01 -17.47 -18.95
CA LYS A 117 0.89 -18.89 -18.58
C LYS A 117 0.66 -19.84 -19.75
N LYS A 118 0.43 -19.32 -20.97
CA LYS A 118 0.22 -20.14 -22.18
C LYS A 118 1.54 -20.79 -22.63
N ALA A 119 1.43 -21.95 -23.31
CA ALA A 119 2.58 -22.62 -23.92
C ALA A 119 3.21 -21.78 -25.03
N ALA A 120 2.40 -21.04 -25.79
CA ALA A 120 2.86 -20.14 -26.84
C ALA A 120 3.55 -18.91 -26.24
N LYS A 121 4.72 -18.54 -26.78
CA LYS A 121 5.44 -17.32 -26.36
C LYS A 121 4.72 -16.07 -26.84
N SER A 122 4.66 -15.06 -25.97
CA SER A 122 4.14 -13.72 -26.24
C SER A 122 5.04 -12.67 -25.58
N GLU A 123 4.75 -11.40 -25.78
CA GLU A 123 5.40 -10.29 -25.07
C GLU A 123 5.21 -10.34 -23.54
N TYR A 124 4.21 -11.08 -23.07
CA TYR A 124 3.93 -11.27 -21.65
C TYR A 124 4.65 -12.46 -21.03
N SER A 125 5.33 -13.31 -21.81
CA SER A 125 5.91 -14.57 -21.32
C SER A 125 6.90 -14.38 -20.17
N ASN A 126 7.62 -13.25 -20.13
CA ASN A 126 8.57 -12.90 -19.07
C ASN A 126 8.07 -11.74 -18.19
N ARG A 127 6.81 -11.33 -18.33
CA ARG A 127 6.17 -10.33 -17.45
C ARG A 127 6.05 -10.83 -16.01
N TYR A 128 6.04 -12.15 -15.82
CA TYR A 128 6.04 -12.84 -14.54
C TYR A 128 7.27 -13.74 -14.44
N ILE A 129 7.60 -14.12 -13.21
CA ILE A 129 8.76 -14.94 -12.92
C ILE A 129 8.35 -16.41 -13.03
N PHE A 130 8.95 -17.13 -13.99
CA PHE A 130 8.76 -18.57 -14.19
C PHE A 130 10.10 -19.30 -14.13
N THR A 131 10.12 -20.47 -13.49
CA THR A 131 11.25 -21.39 -13.61
C THR A 131 11.24 -22.09 -14.98
N LYS A 132 12.33 -22.78 -15.31
CA LYS A 132 12.46 -23.44 -16.61
C LYS A 132 11.66 -24.75 -16.69
N SER A 133 11.45 -25.41 -15.57
CA SER A 133 10.78 -26.72 -15.49
C SER A 133 9.91 -26.80 -14.23
N VAL A 134 8.83 -27.59 -14.29
CA VAL A 134 7.98 -27.90 -13.13
C VAL A 134 8.72 -28.62 -12.00
N TRP A 135 9.87 -29.22 -12.29
CA TRP A 135 10.73 -29.86 -11.30
C TRP A 135 11.72 -28.89 -10.64
N ASP A 136 11.78 -27.65 -11.11
CA ASP A 136 12.63 -26.60 -10.58
C ASP A 136 11.80 -25.67 -9.69
N ALA A 137 11.82 -25.96 -8.39
CA ALA A 137 11.10 -25.19 -7.36
C ALA A 137 12.04 -24.89 -6.18
N PRO A 138 12.98 -23.95 -6.33
CA PRO A 138 13.94 -23.60 -5.29
C PRO A 138 13.23 -23.15 -3.99
N PRO A 139 13.60 -23.72 -2.83
CA PRO A 139 12.85 -23.57 -1.58
C PRO A 139 12.89 -22.13 -0.99
N GLN A 140 13.84 -21.30 -1.45
CA GLN A 140 13.93 -19.89 -1.03
C GLN A 140 12.84 -19.00 -1.67
N TYR A 141 12.17 -19.49 -2.73
CA TYR A 141 11.10 -18.77 -3.41
C TYR A 141 9.75 -19.47 -3.19
N ARG A 142 8.68 -18.70 -3.16
CA ARG A 142 7.32 -19.24 -3.13
C ARG A 142 6.89 -19.56 -4.56
N MET A 143 6.84 -20.86 -4.90
CA MET A 143 6.53 -21.32 -6.25
C MET A 143 5.20 -22.06 -6.29
N MET A 144 4.41 -21.82 -7.35
CA MET A 144 3.20 -22.57 -7.68
C MET A 144 3.47 -23.52 -8.83
N CYS A 145 3.27 -24.82 -8.59
CA CYS A 145 3.62 -25.88 -9.51
C CYS A 145 2.41 -26.40 -10.29
N GLY A 146 2.58 -26.63 -11.61
CA GLY A 146 1.64 -27.39 -12.42
C GLY A 146 0.33 -26.70 -12.76
N LEU A 147 0.23 -25.37 -12.64
CA LEU A 147 -1.00 -24.60 -12.91
C LEU A 147 -0.97 -23.81 -14.22
N CYS A 148 0.00 -24.09 -15.11
CA CYS A 148 0.18 -23.39 -16.37
C CYS A 148 0.26 -24.37 -17.55
N GLU A 149 -0.07 -23.91 -18.76
CA GLU A 149 0.11 -24.66 -20.00
C GLU A 149 1.59 -24.76 -20.39
N ARG A 150 2.38 -23.73 -20.06
CA ARG A 150 3.83 -23.72 -20.28
C ARG A 150 4.53 -24.53 -19.20
N ASP A 151 5.73 -25.02 -19.53
CA ASP A 151 6.62 -25.64 -18.56
C ASP A 151 7.13 -24.60 -17.54
N GLY A 152 7.44 -25.05 -16.32
CA GLY A 152 7.89 -24.20 -15.23
C GLY A 152 6.85 -23.93 -14.16
N ASN A 153 7.34 -23.35 -13.06
CA ASN A 153 6.55 -22.90 -11.92
C ASN A 153 6.55 -21.39 -11.91
N TYR A 154 5.45 -20.76 -11.51
CA TYR A 154 5.45 -19.32 -11.32
C TYR A 154 5.68 -18.92 -9.87
N MET A 155 6.41 -17.82 -9.68
CA MET A 155 6.61 -17.23 -8.37
C MET A 155 5.38 -16.46 -7.92
N VAL A 156 5.08 -16.51 -6.62
CA VAL A 156 4.03 -15.69 -6.00
C VAL A 156 4.59 -14.82 -4.88
N ASN A 157 3.95 -13.68 -4.63
CA ASN A 157 4.32 -12.84 -3.50
C ASN A 157 3.72 -13.37 -2.19
N TYR A 158 2.39 -13.49 -2.11
CA TYR A 158 1.70 -13.92 -0.88
C TYR A 158 0.81 -15.14 -1.11
N PHE A 159 -0.25 -14.98 -1.88
CA PHE A 159 -1.22 -16.04 -2.15
C PHE A 159 -0.98 -16.67 -3.51
N SER A 160 -1.47 -17.89 -3.68
CA SER A 160 -1.39 -18.61 -4.97
C SER A 160 -2.02 -17.85 -6.13
N SER A 161 -2.99 -16.99 -5.83
CA SER A 161 -3.67 -16.11 -6.78
C SER A 161 -2.92 -14.82 -7.11
N GLN A 162 -1.70 -14.62 -6.58
CA GLN A 162 -0.90 -13.38 -6.74
C GLN A 162 0.46 -13.66 -7.40
N PRO A 163 0.48 -13.98 -8.70
CA PRO A 163 1.72 -14.19 -9.45
C PRO A 163 2.58 -12.92 -9.45
N ALA A 164 3.87 -13.09 -9.11
CA ALA A 164 4.82 -12.00 -8.98
C ALA A 164 5.22 -11.44 -10.34
N LEU A 165 5.11 -10.11 -10.50
CA LEU A 165 5.62 -9.38 -11.65
C LEU A 165 7.16 -9.43 -11.68
N ASN A 166 7.72 -9.48 -12.87
CA ASN A 166 9.15 -9.65 -13.09
C ASN A 166 9.85 -8.31 -13.35
N TYR A 167 10.47 -7.77 -12.30
CA TYR A 167 11.37 -6.61 -12.39
C TYR A 167 12.85 -7.02 -12.44
N GLY A 168 13.10 -8.33 -12.54
CA GLY A 168 14.44 -8.91 -12.58
C GLY A 168 14.99 -9.29 -11.21
N PHE A 169 16.23 -9.77 -11.28
CA PHE A 169 17.02 -10.17 -10.13
C PHE A 169 18.27 -9.31 -10.04
N HIS A 170 18.61 -8.84 -8.84
CA HIS A 170 19.85 -8.11 -8.63
C HIS A 170 21.06 -9.07 -8.70
N GLU A 171 20.99 -10.16 -7.96
CA GLU A 171 21.95 -11.24 -8.03
C GLU A 171 21.35 -12.44 -8.77
N ILE A 172 22.04 -12.89 -9.83
CA ILE A 172 21.62 -14.03 -10.63
C ILE A 172 22.24 -15.30 -10.06
N THR A 173 21.39 -16.15 -9.49
CA THR A 173 21.79 -17.47 -8.94
C THR A 173 21.30 -18.63 -9.79
N HIS A 174 20.32 -18.38 -10.67
CA HIS A 174 19.73 -19.36 -11.60
C HIS A 174 19.64 -18.74 -13.02
N PRO A 175 20.78 -18.67 -13.75
CA PRO A 175 20.82 -17.97 -15.05
C PRO A 175 19.93 -18.59 -16.13
N GLU A 176 19.45 -19.81 -15.92
CA GLU A 176 18.55 -20.51 -16.81
C GLU A 176 17.12 -19.94 -16.86
N TRP A 177 16.70 -19.18 -15.84
CA TRP A 177 15.36 -18.57 -15.78
C TRP A 177 15.31 -17.19 -15.07
N GLN A 178 16.33 -16.77 -14.34
CA GLN A 178 16.41 -15.44 -13.74
C GLN A 178 16.87 -14.43 -14.79
N LEU A 179 16.17 -13.32 -14.90
CA LEU A 179 16.53 -12.22 -15.77
C LEU A 179 17.18 -11.09 -14.96
N PRO A 180 18.24 -10.43 -15.46
CA PRO A 180 18.79 -9.25 -14.83
C PRO A 180 17.82 -8.06 -14.92
N CYS A 181 17.95 -7.08 -14.02
CA CYS A 181 17.06 -5.93 -13.95
C CYS A 181 17.03 -5.05 -15.21
N ASP A 182 18.09 -5.06 -16.01
CA ASP A 182 18.21 -4.33 -17.27
C ASP A 182 17.73 -5.14 -18.50
N HIS A 183 17.22 -6.35 -18.29
CA HIS A 183 16.61 -7.13 -19.38
C HIS A 183 15.40 -6.37 -19.95
N PRO A 184 15.24 -6.32 -21.29
CA PRO A 184 14.14 -5.57 -21.92
C PRO A 184 12.76 -5.90 -21.37
N ASP A 185 12.46 -7.16 -21.06
CA ASP A 185 11.16 -7.58 -20.53
C ASP A 185 10.94 -7.08 -19.09
N CYS A 186 12.00 -6.97 -18.27
CA CYS A 186 11.93 -6.41 -16.92
C CYS A 186 11.71 -4.88 -16.97
N LEU A 187 12.39 -4.20 -17.91
CA LEU A 187 12.17 -2.78 -18.17
C LEU A 187 10.76 -2.52 -18.70
N ALA A 188 10.24 -3.39 -19.57
CA ALA A 188 8.85 -3.30 -20.06
C ALA A 188 7.82 -3.50 -18.93
N THR A 189 8.13 -4.31 -17.90
CA THR A 189 7.29 -4.43 -16.70
C THR A 189 7.26 -3.13 -15.92
N ALA A 190 8.40 -2.50 -15.69
CA ALA A 190 8.48 -1.21 -15.01
C ALA A 190 7.75 -0.11 -15.77
N GLU A 191 7.89 -0.07 -17.11
CA GLU A 191 7.19 0.93 -17.94
C GLU A 191 5.68 0.71 -17.97
N ALA A 192 5.21 -0.54 -18.02
CA ALA A 192 3.79 -0.85 -17.93
C ALA A 192 3.16 -0.35 -16.61
N MET A 193 3.90 -0.39 -15.51
CA MET A 193 3.42 0.14 -14.22
C MET A 193 3.41 1.68 -14.23
N LYS A 194 4.40 2.35 -14.84
CA LYS A 194 4.37 3.80 -15.05
C LYS A 194 3.17 4.22 -15.90
N ASP A 195 2.81 3.42 -16.91
CA ASP A 195 1.65 3.68 -17.77
C ASP A 195 0.31 3.54 -16.99
N VAL A 196 0.24 2.63 -16.02
CA VAL A 196 -0.88 2.58 -15.07
C VAL A 196 -0.96 3.86 -14.24
N MET A 197 0.18 4.35 -13.75
CA MET A 197 0.23 5.58 -12.96
C MET A 197 -0.21 6.80 -13.79
N ARG A 198 0.33 6.96 -15.01
CA ARG A 198 -0.09 8.05 -15.94
C ARG A 198 -1.59 8.03 -16.18
N PHE A 199 -2.16 6.86 -16.43
CA PHE A 199 -3.60 6.70 -16.69
C PHE A 199 -4.47 7.31 -15.60
N TRP A 200 -4.12 7.14 -14.33
CA TRP A 200 -4.91 7.70 -13.22
C TRP A 200 -4.54 9.13 -12.90
N LEU A 201 -3.27 9.53 -13.06
CA LEU A 201 -2.83 10.91 -12.89
C LEU A 201 -3.49 11.82 -13.94
N ASP A 202 -3.58 11.39 -15.20
CA ASP A 202 -4.29 12.09 -16.27
C ASP A 202 -5.79 12.25 -15.98
N LYS A 203 -6.36 11.38 -15.17
CA LYS A 203 -7.76 11.44 -14.73
C LYS A 203 -7.99 12.23 -13.44
N GLY A 204 -6.93 12.70 -12.81
CA GLY A 204 -7.02 13.59 -11.66
C GLY A 204 -6.63 12.98 -10.31
N ALA A 205 -6.04 11.79 -10.27
CA ALA A 205 -5.40 11.30 -9.04
C ALA A 205 -4.24 12.23 -8.66
N ASP A 206 -4.02 12.44 -7.35
CA ASP A 206 -2.94 13.28 -6.83
C ASP A 206 -1.67 12.46 -6.46
N GLY A 207 -1.67 11.17 -6.76
CA GLY A 207 -0.54 10.30 -6.52
C GLY A 207 -0.93 8.91 -6.02
N PHE A 208 0.03 8.24 -5.35
CA PHE A 208 -0.13 6.83 -4.97
C PHE A 208 0.43 6.52 -3.59
N ARG A 209 -0.27 5.66 -2.86
CA ARG A 209 0.33 4.80 -1.85
C ARG A 209 0.80 3.54 -2.56
N VAL A 210 2.03 3.15 -2.33
CA VAL A 210 2.65 2.03 -3.04
C VAL A 210 2.77 0.84 -2.11
N ASP A 211 2.02 -0.20 -2.46
CA ASP A 211 2.01 -1.48 -1.75
C ASP A 211 3.36 -2.19 -1.87
N MET A 212 3.91 -2.64 -0.72
CA MET A 212 5.15 -3.42 -0.64
C MET A 212 6.27 -2.89 -1.55
N ALA A 213 6.51 -1.59 -1.48
CA ALA A 213 7.41 -0.86 -2.39
C ALA A 213 8.85 -1.41 -2.43
N ASP A 214 9.30 -2.09 -1.37
CA ASP A 214 10.63 -2.66 -1.24
C ASP A 214 10.84 -4.00 -1.97
N SER A 215 9.78 -4.62 -2.50
CA SER A 215 9.75 -6.04 -2.88
C SER A 215 9.88 -6.32 -4.38
N LEU A 216 10.10 -5.30 -5.23
CA LEU A 216 10.01 -5.44 -6.69
C LEU A 216 11.09 -6.35 -7.26
N VAL A 217 12.35 -5.99 -7.07
CA VAL A 217 13.50 -6.77 -7.56
C VAL A 217 13.80 -7.90 -6.59
N LYS A 218 14.09 -9.07 -7.12
CA LYS A 218 14.42 -10.25 -6.31
C LYS A 218 15.94 -10.36 -6.10
N ASN A 219 16.36 -11.03 -5.03
CA ASN A 219 17.77 -11.13 -4.62
C ASN A 219 18.45 -9.76 -4.50
N ASP A 220 17.75 -8.77 -3.94
CA ASP A 220 18.17 -7.38 -3.79
C ASP A 220 18.09 -6.98 -2.30
N ASP A 221 18.98 -7.55 -1.47
CA ASP A 221 18.93 -7.39 -0.01
C ASP A 221 19.12 -5.92 0.42
N ASP A 222 20.02 -5.21 -0.26
CA ASP A 222 20.27 -3.79 -0.02
C ASP A 222 19.27 -2.86 -0.71
N LYS A 223 18.36 -3.41 -1.51
CA LYS A 223 17.31 -2.67 -2.24
C LYS A 223 17.83 -1.63 -3.23
N ILE A 224 19.05 -1.83 -3.75
CA ILE A 224 19.71 -0.91 -4.67
C ILE A 224 18.99 -0.89 -6.03
N ALA A 225 18.70 -2.08 -6.57
CA ALA A 225 18.02 -2.20 -7.86
C ALA A 225 16.55 -1.79 -7.77
N THR A 226 15.86 -2.15 -6.69
CA THR A 226 14.50 -1.69 -6.39
C THR A 226 14.44 -0.16 -6.28
N ALA A 227 15.36 0.46 -5.55
CA ALA A 227 15.44 1.92 -5.42
C ALA A 227 15.67 2.60 -6.78
N LYS A 228 16.49 2.01 -7.67
CA LYS A 228 16.72 2.54 -9.02
C LYS A 228 15.45 2.55 -9.87
N ILE A 229 14.59 1.53 -9.76
CA ILE A 229 13.29 1.50 -10.45
C ILE A 229 12.42 2.66 -9.97
N TRP A 230 12.29 2.83 -8.67
CA TRP A 230 11.50 3.91 -8.07
C TRP A 230 12.05 5.30 -8.39
N ARG A 231 13.38 5.44 -8.46
CA ARG A 231 14.01 6.69 -8.90
C ARG A 231 13.56 7.06 -10.32
N GLY A 232 13.49 6.09 -11.24
CA GLY A 232 12.94 6.29 -12.58
C GLY A 232 11.43 6.62 -12.61
N VAL A 233 10.67 6.16 -11.62
CA VAL A 233 9.26 6.58 -11.42
C VAL A 233 9.23 8.02 -10.90
N ARG A 234 10.09 8.36 -9.93
CA ARG A 234 10.18 9.72 -9.39
C ARG A 234 10.54 10.74 -10.47
N ASP A 235 11.49 10.43 -11.34
CA ASP A 235 11.88 11.30 -12.46
C ASP A 235 10.71 11.55 -13.41
N MET A 236 9.88 10.53 -13.67
CA MET A 236 8.64 10.67 -14.43
C MET A 236 7.67 11.64 -13.73
N LEU A 237 7.45 11.47 -12.42
CA LEU A 237 6.55 12.35 -11.67
C LEU A 237 7.04 13.79 -11.65
N ASP A 238 8.32 14.01 -11.34
CA ASP A 238 8.91 15.35 -11.30
C ASP A 238 8.81 16.09 -12.65
N THR A 239 8.82 15.33 -13.76
CA THR A 239 8.77 15.87 -15.11
C THR A 239 7.35 16.06 -15.64
N GLU A 240 6.50 15.04 -15.49
CA GLU A 240 5.17 14.98 -16.12
C GLU A 240 4.06 15.41 -15.13
N TYR A 241 4.23 15.14 -13.83
CA TYR A 241 3.21 15.35 -12.78
C TYR A 241 3.79 15.94 -11.49
N PRO A 242 4.41 17.13 -11.52
CA PRO A 242 5.18 17.67 -10.40
C PRO A 242 4.39 17.91 -9.12
N ASN A 243 3.06 17.89 -9.17
CA ASN A 243 2.19 17.99 -7.98
C ASN A 243 1.73 16.64 -7.43
N ALA A 244 2.11 15.53 -8.08
CA ALA A 244 1.77 14.20 -7.58
C ALA A 244 2.72 13.75 -6.48
N ALA A 245 2.21 12.96 -5.52
CA ALA A 245 3.00 12.44 -4.41
C ALA A 245 2.98 10.91 -4.36
N MET A 246 4.03 10.32 -3.79
CA MET A 246 4.10 8.90 -3.46
C MET A 246 4.40 8.70 -1.99
N VAL A 247 3.68 7.78 -1.34
CA VAL A 247 4.03 7.23 -0.04
C VAL A 247 4.37 5.75 -0.18
N ALA A 248 5.50 5.34 0.37
CA ALA A 248 5.94 3.95 0.35
C ALA A 248 5.38 3.17 1.53
N GLU A 249 4.99 1.93 1.28
CA GLU A 249 4.97 0.91 2.31
C GLU A 249 6.33 0.20 2.29
N TRP A 250 7.28 0.72 3.06
CA TRP A 250 8.66 0.20 3.10
C TRP A 250 9.18 0.07 4.53
N CYS A 251 8.81 1.01 5.40
CA CYS A 251 9.29 1.10 6.78
C CYS A 251 10.82 1.23 6.90
N ASN A 252 11.42 1.89 5.94
CA ASN A 252 12.82 2.28 5.97
C ASN A 252 12.99 3.65 5.30
N PRO A 253 12.79 4.74 6.04
CA PRO A 253 12.77 6.09 5.49
C PRO A 253 14.04 6.46 4.70
N GLU A 254 15.21 6.02 5.16
CA GLU A 254 16.46 6.29 4.44
C GLU A 254 16.46 5.64 3.04
N ARG A 255 16.05 4.36 2.92
CA ARG A 255 15.98 3.67 1.63
C ARG A 255 14.85 4.21 0.75
N ALA A 256 13.66 4.40 1.32
CA ALA A 256 12.49 4.86 0.56
C ALA A 256 12.66 6.31 0.09
N ILE A 257 13.01 7.23 0.97
CA ILE A 257 13.07 8.66 0.67
C ILE A 257 14.38 9.02 -0.04
N ASN A 258 15.53 8.73 0.58
CA ASN A 258 16.83 9.18 0.05
C ASN A 258 17.27 8.37 -1.16
N ASN A 259 17.07 7.04 -1.16
CA ASN A 259 17.57 6.19 -2.23
C ASN A 259 16.55 6.00 -3.34
N ALA A 260 15.29 5.70 -3.01
CA ALA A 260 14.24 5.42 -4.00
C ALA A 260 13.49 6.67 -4.48
N GLY A 261 13.51 7.77 -3.71
CA GLY A 261 12.90 9.05 -4.11
C GLY A 261 11.42 9.17 -3.78
N PHE A 262 10.89 8.40 -2.86
CA PHE A 262 9.54 8.61 -2.34
C PHE A 262 9.43 9.94 -1.62
N HIS A 263 8.26 10.57 -1.67
CA HIS A 263 7.97 11.78 -0.91
C HIS A 263 7.73 11.49 0.56
N MET A 264 7.17 10.31 0.82
CA MET A 264 6.81 9.85 2.16
C MET A 264 7.10 8.35 2.29
N ASP A 265 7.42 7.92 3.52
CA ASP A 265 7.46 6.50 3.90
C ASP A 265 6.70 6.27 5.18
N PHE A 266 5.93 5.20 5.26
CA PHE A 266 5.26 4.81 6.50
C PHE A 266 6.24 4.32 7.54
N TYR A 267 6.10 4.82 8.76
CA TYR A 267 6.74 4.23 9.92
C TYR A 267 5.77 3.19 10.50
N LEU A 268 5.81 1.99 9.91
CA LEU A 268 4.86 0.93 10.25
C LEU A 268 5.22 0.25 11.57
N ASP A 269 4.17 -0.22 12.23
CA ASP A 269 4.25 -0.96 13.47
C ASP A 269 4.58 -2.43 13.20
N HIS A 270 5.85 -2.72 13.03
CA HIS A 270 6.35 -4.09 13.01
C HIS A 270 6.71 -4.57 14.41
N TYR A 271 6.34 -5.81 14.74
CA TYR A 271 6.61 -6.37 16.07
C TYR A 271 8.08 -6.21 16.46
N GLY A 272 8.29 -5.57 17.60
CA GLY A 272 9.62 -5.35 18.19
C GLY A 272 10.34 -4.08 17.74
N ASN A 273 9.85 -3.34 16.70
CA ASN A 273 10.43 -2.05 16.36
C ASN A 273 10.09 -0.97 17.39
N GLY A 274 10.82 0.17 17.33
CA GLY A 274 10.61 1.28 18.26
C GLY A 274 9.20 1.84 18.21
N TYR A 275 8.55 1.84 17.04
CA TYR A 275 7.21 2.38 16.86
C TYR A 275 6.13 1.45 17.46
N SER A 276 6.27 0.13 17.34
CA SER A 276 5.34 -0.83 17.98
C SER A 276 5.32 -0.70 19.50
N ARG A 277 6.46 -0.28 20.08
CA ARG A 277 6.59 -0.07 21.53
C ARG A 277 5.76 1.11 22.04
N LEU A 278 5.31 1.99 21.17
CA LEU A 278 4.44 3.12 21.59
C LEU A 278 3.05 2.62 22.01
N PHE A 279 2.42 1.67 21.29
CA PHE A 279 1.01 1.38 21.53
C PHE A 279 0.60 -0.08 21.60
N ARG A 280 1.42 -1.06 21.22
CA ARG A 280 0.97 -2.47 21.20
C ARG A 280 2.03 -3.53 21.49
N TYR A 281 3.15 -3.13 22.11
CA TYR A 281 4.20 -4.05 22.46
C TYR A 281 3.87 -4.84 23.73
N GLY A 282 4.26 -6.13 23.74
CA GLY A 282 3.97 -7.05 24.83
C GLY A 282 2.62 -7.76 24.71
N GLU A 283 2.35 -8.66 25.64
CA GLU A 283 1.07 -9.34 25.70
C GLU A 283 -0.02 -8.33 26.08
N PHE A 284 -1.04 -8.21 25.23
CA PHE A 284 -2.12 -7.24 25.38
C PHE A 284 -1.66 -5.77 25.53
N GLY A 285 -0.48 -5.41 25.00
CA GLY A 285 0.05 -4.05 25.07
C GLY A 285 0.60 -3.65 26.44
N ASP A 286 0.88 -4.60 27.32
CA ASP A 286 1.36 -4.34 28.69
C ASP A 286 2.74 -3.67 28.76
N GLN A 287 3.50 -3.69 27.66
CA GLN A 287 4.79 -3.02 27.50
C GLN A 287 4.72 -1.80 26.58
N ALA A 288 3.52 -1.33 26.20
CA ALA A 288 3.37 -0.16 25.39
C ALA A 288 3.54 1.14 26.23
N VAL A 289 4.19 2.16 25.64
CA VAL A 289 4.44 3.46 26.29
C VAL A 289 3.14 4.16 26.66
N PHE A 290 2.17 4.14 25.78
CA PHE A 290 0.87 4.81 25.99
C PHE A 290 -0.14 4.00 26.81
N ASN A 291 0.19 2.77 27.20
CA ASN A 291 -0.65 2.03 28.15
C ASN A 291 -0.45 2.59 29.55
N PRO A 292 -1.49 3.11 30.25
CA PRO A 292 -1.35 3.69 31.60
C PRO A 292 -0.77 2.72 32.64
N ASN A 293 -0.96 1.43 32.43
CA ASN A 293 -0.42 0.35 33.27
C ASN A 293 0.82 -0.33 32.62
N GLY A 294 1.27 0.21 31.51
CA GLY A 294 2.37 -0.36 30.74
C GLY A 294 3.74 -0.06 31.35
N LYS A 295 4.72 -0.82 30.91
CA LYS A 295 6.14 -0.66 31.28
C LYS A 295 6.97 -0.26 30.05
N GLY A 296 6.35 0.47 29.11
CA GLY A 296 6.98 0.86 27.85
C GLY A 296 8.12 1.84 28.06
N ASP A 297 9.14 1.73 27.21
CA ASP A 297 10.29 2.63 27.18
C ASP A 297 10.25 3.46 25.90
N ILE A 298 9.98 4.76 26.04
CA ILE A 298 9.98 5.74 24.94
C ILE A 298 11.36 5.87 24.29
N LYS A 299 12.43 5.55 25.01
CA LYS A 299 13.79 5.63 24.49
C LYS A 299 14.00 4.68 23.30
N ALA A 300 13.42 3.49 23.33
CA ALA A 300 13.51 2.55 22.22
C ALA A 300 12.93 3.11 20.91
N PHE A 301 11.86 3.90 21.00
CA PHE A 301 11.34 4.63 19.84
C PHE A 301 12.29 5.77 19.42
N ALA A 302 12.73 6.58 20.37
CA ALA A 302 13.56 7.74 20.08
C ALA A 302 14.92 7.34 19.45
N ASP A 303 15.56 6.29 19.96
CA ASP A 303 16.84 5.79 19.45
C ASP A 303 16.77 5.29 17.99
N GLU A 304 15.59 4.81 17.58
CA GLU A 304 15.34 4.38 16.19
C GLU A 304 14.84 5.53 15.30
N TYR A 305 13.88 6.32 15.78
CA TYR A 305 13.25 7.39 15.01
C TYR A 305 14.19 8.56 14.72
N LEU A 306 14.89 9.08 15.75
CA LEU A 306 15.69 10.29 15.59
C LEU A 306 16.78 10.18 14.52
N PRO A 307 17.57 9.09 14.41
CA PRO A 307 18.53 8.94 13.31
C PRO A 307 17.87 8.90 11.94
N ASN A 308 16.70 8.25 11.80
CA ASN A 308 15.94 8.21 10.55
C ASN A 308 15.41 9.59 10.17
N TYR A 309 14.86 10.33 11.12
CA TYR A 309 14.40 11.70 10.92
C TYR A 309 15.55 12.63 10.46
N GLU A 310 16.67 12.63 11.18
CA GLU A 310 17.83 13.48 10.82
C GLU A 310 18.35 13.20 9.41
N LYS A 311 18.32 11.95 8.96
CA LYS A 311 18.77 11.58 7.61
C LYS A 311 17.81 11.99 6.51
N THR A 312 16.51 12.13 6.80
CA THR A 312 15.46 12.25 5.77
C THR A 312 14.70 13.57 5.78
N LYS A 313 14.76 14.35 6.85
CA LYS A 313 13.95 15.56 7.07
C LYS A 313 14.03 16.62 5.97
N ASP A 314 15.14 16.65 5.23
CA ASP A 314 15.35 17.62 4.15
C ASP A 314 14.89 17.07 2.76
N ASN A 315 14.52 15.78 2.68
CA ASN A 315 14.24 15.09 1.42
C ASN A 315 12.83 14.54 1.33
N GLY A 316 12.11 14.38 2.45
CA GLY A 316 10.77 13.84 2.49
C GLY A 316 10.24 13.73 3.91
N TYR A 317 9.08 13.06 4.04
CA TYR A 317 8.38 12.96 5.31
C TYR A 317 8.26 11.51 5.80
N ILE A 318 8.51 11.32 7.09
CA ILE A 318 8.08 10.10 7.78
C ILE A 318 6.57 10.22 8.06
N SER A 319 5.82 9.18 7.71
CA SER A 319 4.38 9.16 7.89
C SER A 319 3.98 8.26 9.04
N PHE A 320 3.12 8.77 9.92
CA PHE A 320 2.67 8.10 11.13
C PHE A 320 1.20 7.72 11.03
N MET A 321 0.86 6.54 11.53
CA MET A 321 -0.51 6.07 11.71
C MET A 321 -0.63 5.19 12.95
N THR A 322 -1.78 5.17 13.58
CA THR A 322 -2.05 4.29 14.72
C THR A 322 -2.24 2.85 14.30
N ASN A 323 -2.89 2.66 13.18
CA ASN A 323 -3.20 1.38 12.52
C ASN A 323 -3.71 1.66 11.11
N ASN A 324 -3.90 0.59 10.35
CA ASN A 324 -4.47 0.60 9.00
C ASN A 324 -5.35 -0.64 8.79
N HIS A 325 -5.69 -0.90 7.54
CA HIS A 325 -6.49 -2.06 7.15
C HIS A 325 -5.80 -3.42 7.38
N ASP A 326 -4.49 -3.46 7.61
CA ASP A 326 -3.69 -4.68 7.83
C ASP A 326 -3.34 -4.93 9.31
N MET A 327 -3.53 -3.95 10.16
CA MET A 327 -3.17 -4.03 11.59
C MET A 327 -4.41 -3.97 12.48
N PRO A 328 -4.39 -4.63 13.65
CA PRO A 328 -5.44 -4.45 14.65
C PRO A 328 -5.54 -3.00 15.09
N ARG A 329 -6.76 -2.49 15.23
CA ARG A 329 -6.99 -1.14 15.76
C ARG A 329 -6.39 -1.01 17.16
N VAL A 330 -5.82 0.15 17.48
CA VAL A 330 -5.23 0.42 18.80
C VAL A 330 -6.23 0.25 19.96
N THR A 331 -7.52 0.33 19.68
CA THR A 331 -8.60 0.02 20.63
C THR A 331 -8.61 -1.43 21.12
N ALA A 332 -7.83 -2.33 20.49
CA ALA A 332 -7.60 -3.68 21.01
C ALA A 332 -6.68 -3.70 22.23
N TYR A 333 -5.87 -2.65 22.43
CA TYR A 333 -4.77 -2.61 23.38
C TYR A 333 -4.87 -1.44 24.36
N LEU A 334 -5.46 -0.31 23.95
CA LEU A 334 -5.47 0.94 24.69
C LEU A 334 -6.89 1.40 25.01
N ASP A 335 -7.04 2.04 26.15
CA ASP A 335 -8.29 2.68 26.55
C ASP A 335 -8.49 4.03 25.83
N LYS A 336 -9.66 4.64 26.03
CA LYS A 336 -10.05 5.89 25.37
C LYS A 336 -9.11 7.06 25.66
N GLU A 337 -8.60 7.17 26.89
CA GLU A 337 -7.74 8.30 27.27
C GLU A 337 -6.32 8.12 26.70
N ALA A 338 -5.81 6.91 26.70
CA ALA A 338 -4.55 6.57 26.04
C ALA A 338 -4.60 6.83 24.54
N ILE A 339 -5.71 6.47 23.87
CA ILE A 339 -5.89 6.72 22.42
C ILE A 339 -5.86 8.22 22.09
N LYS A 340 -6.41 9.09 22.96
CA LYS A 340 -6.29 10.55 22.78
C LYS A 340 -4.84 11.01 22.82
N LEU A 341 -4.04 10.47 23.74
CA LEU A 341 -2.62 10.82 23.86
C LEU A 341 -1.83 10.30 22.64
N VAL A 342 -2.12 9.09 22.16
CA VAL A 342 -1.53 8.55 20.92
C VAL A 342 -1.81 9.46 19.74
N ASN A 343 -3.06 9.88 19.56
CA ASN A 343 -3.41 10.79 18.45
C ASN A 343 -2.73 12.16 18.64
N ALA A 344 -2.71 12.73 19.83
CA ALA A 344 -2.00 13.97 20.10
C ALA A 344 -0.52 13.85 19.75
N PHE A 345 0.13 12.74 20.10
CA PHE A 345 1.51 12.47 19.75
C PHE A 345 1.70 12.43 18.22
N ILE A 346 0.93 11.59 17.50
CA ILE A 346 1.09 11.39 16.04
C ILE A 346 0.86 12.70 15.28
N PHE A 347 -0.18 13.46 15.64
CA PHE A 347 -0.51 14.73 14.96
C PHE A 347 0.43 15.89 15.31
N THR A 348 1.31 15.73 16.29
CA THR A 348 2.32 16.75 16.66
C THR A 348 3.75 16.36 16.31
N MET A 349 3.97 15.13 15.85
CA MET A 349 5.28 14.69 15.37
C MET A 349 5.62 15.36 14.03
N PRO A 350 6.92 15.65 13.76
CA PRO A 350 7.36 16.09 12.44
C PRO A 350 7.11 14.99 11.40
N GLY A 351 6.25 15.26 10.42
CA GLY A 351 5.89 14.31 9.37
C GLY A 351 4.46 14.49 8.87
N VAL A 352 3.96 13.50 8.17
CA VAL A 352 2.59 13.50 7.61
C VAL A 352 1.75 12.44 8.33
N PRO A 353 0.75 12.85 9.12
CA PRO A 353 -0.11 11.91 9.84
C PRO A 353 -1.19 11.30 8.93
N PHE A 354 -1.50 10.02 9.19
CA PHE A 354 -2.57 9.27 8.56
C PHE A 354 -3.57 8.79 9.61
N LEU A 355 -4.85 9.06 9.38
CA LEU A 355 -5.97 8.64 10.21
C LEU A 355 -6.77 7.56 9.49
N TYR A 356 -6.79 6.35 10.01
CA TYR A 356 -7.60 5.26 9.46
C TYR A 356 -9.08 5.47 9.78
N TYR A 357 -9.98 5.25 8.81
CA TYR A 357 -11.41 5.47 8.99
C TYR A 357 -11.95 4.77 10.26
N GLY A 358 -12.71 5.50 11.04
CA GLY A 358 -13.30 5.02 12.29
C GLY A 358 -12.43 5.21 13.53
N ASP A 359 -11.14 5.53 13.41
CA ASP A 359 -10.29 5.82 14.55
C ASP A 359 -10.72 7.11 15.25
N GLU A 360 -11.23 8.08 14.49
CA GLU A 360 -11.76 9.36 15.00
C GLU A 360 -12.95 9.20 15.94
N ILE A 361 -13.60 8.05 15.92
CA ILE A 361 -14.70 7.72 16.85
C ILE A 361 -14.34 6.57 17.79
N GLY A 362 -13.09 6.07 17.75
CA GLY A 362 -12.64 4.95 18.56
C GLY A 362 -13.30 3.62 18.20
N MET A 363 -13.50 3.33 16.90
CA MET A 363 -14.00 2.02 16.46
C MET A 363 -13.18 0.89 17.06
N ARG A 364 -13.88 -0.13 17.58
CA ARG A 364 -13.23 -1.27 18.22
C ARG A 364 -12.78 -2.28 17.20
N TYR A 365 -11.61 -2.87 17.46
CA TYR A 365 -11.19 -4.09 16.76
C TYR A 365 -12.14 -5.24 17.12
N GLN A 366 -12.62 -5.94 16.10
CA GLN A 366 -13.50 -7.10 16.27
C GLN A 366 -12.69 -8.38 16.20
N LYS A 367 -12.62 -9.11 17.32
CA LYS A 367 -11.99 -10.43 17.38
C LYS A 367 -12.94 -11.51 16.88
N ASP A 368 -12.38 -12.61 16.43
CA ASP A 368 -13.08 -13.89 16.18
C ASP A 368 -14.22 -13.80 15.14
N ILE A 369 -14.13 -12.84 14.22
CA ILE A 369 -15.06 -12.78 13.09
C ILE A 369 -14.57 -13.65 11.94
N VAL A 370 -15.52 -14.13 11.12
CA VAL A 370 -15.21 -14.95 9.95
C VAL A 370 -14.35 -14.15 8.97
N SER A 371 -13.22 -14.75 8.57
CA SER A 371 -12.35 -14.15 7.53
C SER A 371 -13.12 -14.02 6.22
N LYS A 372 -13.02 -12.85 5.59
CA LYS A 372 -13.57 -12.56 4.27
C LYS A 372 -12.46 -12.06 3.36
N GLU A 373 -12.53 -12.44 2.11
CA GLU A 373 -11.66 -11.92 1.05
C GLU A 373 -10.17 -11.91 1.47
N GLY A 374 -9.63 -13.04 1.91
CA GLY A 374 -8.24 -13.16 2.35
C GLY A 374 -7.87 -12.35 3.61
N GLY A 375 -8.84 -11.77 4.30
CA GLY A 375 -8.59 -10.84 5.43
C GLY A 375 -7.99 -11.50 6.67
N TYR A 376 -8.36 -12.74 6.97
CA TYR A 376 -7.93 -13.45 8.20
C TYR A 376 -8.12 -12.56 9.44
N SER A 377 -7.12 -12.43 10.29
CA SER A 377 -7.15 -11.54 11.47
C SER A 377 -7.34 -10.05 11.11
N ARG A 378 -6.96 -9.64 9.90
CA ARG A 378 -7.14 -8.26 9.39
C ARG A 378 -8.62 -7.88 9.23
N THR A 379 -9.51 -8.86 9.01
CA THR A 379 -10.96 -8.64 8.88
C THR A 379 -11.53 -7.84 10.06
N GLY A 380 -10.99 -8.02 11.27
CA GLY A 380 -11.40 -7.30 12.47
C GLY A 380 -11.17 -5.79 12.46
N SER A 381 -10.23 -5.32 11.63
CA SER A 381 -9.95 -3.89 11.42
C SER A 381 -10.77 -3.28 10.27
N ARG A 382 -11.38 -4.13 9.42
CA ARG A 382 -12.07 -3.76 8.17
C ARG A 382 -13.59 -3.73 8.31
N THR A 383 -14.08 -3.49 9.54
CA THR A 383 -15.52 -3.48 9.85
C THR A 383 -16.21 -2.23 9.29
N PRO A 384 -17.53 -2.33 8.94
CA PRO A 384 -18.27 -1.22 8.35
C PRO A 384 -18.38 0.01 9.24
N ARG A 385 -18.34 1.20 8.62
CA ARG A 385 -18.42 2.52 9.30
C ARG A 385 -19.77 3.19 9.13
N PHE A 386 -20.20 3.35 7.90
CA PHE A 386 -21.48 3.98 7.54
C PHE A 386 -22.31 2.99 6.73
N LEU A 387 -23.06 2.13 7.40
CA LEU A 387 -24.10 1.34 6.76
C LEU A 387 -25.41 2.10 6.83
N ASN A 388 -26.09 2.27 5.72
CA ASN A 388 -27.50 2.66 5.74
C ASN A 388 -28.31 1.52 6.34
N LYS A 389 -29.05 1.81 7.39
CA LYS A 389 -30.09 0.91 7.88
C LYS A 389 -31.39 1.22 7.17
#